data_2e669ee7a16500e851bcdcf18cf6cd15
#
_entry.id   2e669ee7a16500e851bcdcf18cf6cd15
#
_cell.length_a   1.000
_cell.length_b   1.000
_cell.length_c   1.000
_cell.angle_alpha   90.00
_cell.angle_beta   90.00
_cell.angle_gamma   90.00
#
_symmetry.space_group_name_H-M   'P 1'
#
loop_
_entity.id
_entity.type
_entity.pdbx_description
1 polymer ?
#
loop_
_entity_poly.entity_id
_entity_poly.type
_entity_poly.pdbx_seq_one_letter_code
_entity_poly.pdbx_strand_id
1 'polypeptide(L)'
;LGDVYKRQHRESTLDAVADIDDESANNLAAQFGAIVKSADEIISDPNIDAILIATSTDTHSDFIEKASSAFKAILCEKPVDLSLVRAKECLDKVNAAKNPIMIGFNRRFDPNFAQLKKSLDNGEIGNRELLTITSFDPAPPPISYVKTSGGLYRDMMIHDFDLSNFIMGELPISLSAVGHSLVDPAIGVAGDVDTAVVTMSYADGKIAVIKNSRRAAYGYDQRIEILGSEGLLQAENILENSVLKSYYDVVISSKPIYFFLELYIGSFKAEWDAFLKSVRNHKPVPVTLKDGVAALAMAEAATQSQNTGKSIQLKELL
;
A
#
# COMPACT_ATOMS: atom_id res chain seq x y z
N LEU A 1 -4.06 5.62 11.82
CA LEU A 1 -3.05 6.04 10.80
C LEU A 1 -2.69 7.53 10.93
N GLY A 2 -3.65 8.45 11.12
CA GLY A 2 -3.37 9.87 11.33
C GLY A 2 -2.34 10.18 12.41
N ASP A 3 -2.26 9.35 13.44
CA ASP A 3 -1.33 9.46 14.56
C ASP A 3 0.13 9.16 14.17
N VAL A 4 0.34 8.30 13.17
CA VAL A 4 1.68 7.90 12.71
C VAL A 4 2.29 8.97 11.82
N TYR A 5 1.51 9.58 10.95
CA TYR A 5 1.99 10.61 10.03
C TYR A 5 2.39 11.92 10.71
N LYS A 6 1.88 12.22 11.90
CA LYS A 6 1.88 13.57 12.45
C LYS A 6 2.70 13.79 13.71
N ARG A 7 3.07 12.74 14.40
CA ARG A 7 3.60 12.89 15.77
C ARG A 7 4.81 13.81 15.94
N GLN A 8 5.51 14.23 14.90
CA GLN A 8 6.72 15.07 15.05
C GLN A 8 7.28 15.64 13.73
N HIS A 9 6.47 15.95 12.72
CA HIS A 9 7.05 16.62 11.57
C HIS A 9 7.18 18.12 11.82
N ARG A 10 8.44 18.63 11.92
CA ARG A 10 8.73 20.05 12.22
C ARG A 10 8.23 21.03 11.16
N GLU A 11 7.83 20.53 10.01
CA GLU A 11 7.52 21.30 8.82
C GLU A 11 6.06 21.23 8.39
N SER A 12 5.19 20.60 9.19
CA SER A 12 3.74 20.58 8.96
C SER A 12 2.97 20.66 10.27
N THR A 13 1.79 21.29 10.25
CA THR A 13 0.85 21.38 11.35
C THR A 13 -0.44 20.68 11.00
N LEU A 14 -1.11 20.10 11.99
CA LEU A 14 -2.46 19.61 11.86
C LEU A 14 -3.41 20.71 12.33
N ASP A 15 -4.00 21.44 11.40
CA ASP A 15 -4.86 22.59 11.72
C ASP A 15 -6.30 22.17 11.96
N ALA A 16 -6.81 21.20 11.21
CA ALA A 16 -8.19 20.75 11.32
C ALA A 16 -8.33 19.23 11.13
N VAL A 17 -9.38 18.68 11.74
CA VAL A 17 -9.77 17.25 11.66
C VAL A 17 -11.25 17.15 11.35
N ALA A 18 -11.61 16.19 10.47
CA ALA A 18 -12.97 15.76 10.21
C ALA A 18 -13.06 14.24 10.36
N ASP A 19 -14.09 13.75 11.02
CA ASP A 19 -14.48 12.35 11.08
C ASP A 19 -15.99 12.25 11.14
N ILE A 20 -16.57 11.13 10.73
CA ILE A 20 -18.01 10.84 10.93
C ILE A 20 -18.33 10.49 12.40
N ASP A 21 -17.32 10.08 13.14
CA ASP A 21 -17.37 9.85 14.58
C ASP A 21 -16.81 11.07 15.33
N ASP A 22 -17.71 11.84 15.94
CA ASP A 22 -17.38 13.05 16.68
C ASP A 22 -16.39 12.79 17.83
N GLU A 23 -16.45 11.64 18.48
CA GLU A 23 -15.54 11.28 19.58
C GLU A 23 -14.12 11.12 19.06
N SER A 24 -13.93 10.39 17.96
CA SER A 24 -12.65 10.21 17.27
C SER A 24 -12.07 11.54 16.80
N ALA A 25 -12.90 12.40 16.18
CA ALA A 25 -12.49 13.74 15.74
C ALA A 25 -12.00 14.60 16.90
N ASN A 26 -12.78 14.67 17.99
CA ASN A 26 -12.44 15.46 19.17
C ASN A 26 -11.17 14.95 19.87
N ASN A 27 -11.01 13.64 20.02
CA ASN A 27 -9.84 13.03 20.64
C ASN A 27 -8.55 13.37 19.83
N LEU A 28 -8.63 13.23 18.52
CA LEU A 28 -7.48 13.55 17.65
C LEU A 28 -7.18 15.05 17.66
N ALA A 29 -8.19 15.90 17.60
CA ALA A 29 -8.04 17.36 17.67
C ALA A 29 -7.39 17.80 18.98
N ALA A 30 -7.87 17.29 20.11
CA ALA A 30 -7.32 17.60 21.44
C ALA A 30 -5.85 17.16 21.58
N GLN A 31 -5.49 16.01 21.01
CA GLN A 31 -4.12 15.50 21.07
C GLN A 31 -3.12 16.42 20.34
N PHE A 32 -3.53 17.06 19.25
CA PHE A 32 -2.64 17.85 18.38
C PHE A 32 -2.91 19.35 18.39
N GLY A 33 -3.87 19.82 19.16
CA GLY A 33 -4.27 21.23 19.19
C GLY A 33 -4.98 21.69 17.91
N ALA A 34 -5.59 20.75 17.17
CA ALA A 34 -6.34 21.01 15.95
C ALA A 34 -7.79 21.39 16.25
N ILE A 35 -8.51 21.87 15.23
CA ILE A 35 -9.92 22.24 15.32
C ILE A 35 -10.76 21.19 14.60
N VAL A 36 -11.87 20.75 15.19
CA VAL A 36 -12.84 19.90 14.51
C VAL A 36 -13.67 20.75 13.55
N LYS A 37 -13.70 20.36 12.28
CA LYS A 37 -14.48 20.98 11.20
C LYS A 37 -15.13 19.90 10.34
N SER A 38 -16.13 20.25 9.56
CA SER A 38 -16.60 19.36 8.50
C SER A 38 -15.57 19.21 7.37
N ALA A 39 -15.63 18.10 6.64
CA ALA A 39 -14.73 17.89 5.50
C ALA A 39 -14.82 19.00 4.45
N ASP A 40 -16.04 19.50 4.17
CA ASP A 40 -16.25 20.58 3.19
C ASP A 40 -15.66 21.91 3.68
N GLU A 41 -15.72 22.23 4.97
CA GLU A 41 -15.04 23.41 5.56
C GLU A 41 -13.53 23.27 5.46
N ILE A 42 -12.95 22.09 5.73
CA ILE A 42 -11.50 21.84 5.58
C ILE A 42 -11.07 22.04 4.12
N ILE A 43 -11.82 21.46 3.18
CA ILE A 43 -11.50 21.55 1.75
C ILE A 43 -11.56 22.98 1.24
N SER A 44 -12.53 23.77 1.71
CA SER A 44 -12.73 25.16 1.26
C SER A 44 -11.86 26.19 1.99
N ASP A 45 -11.20 25.83 3.11
CA ASP A 45 -10.39 26.77 3.89
C ASP A 45 -9.09 27.16 3.14
N PRO A 46 -8.91 28.44 2.77
CA PRO A 46 -7.73 28.87 2.01
C PRO A 46 -6.41 28.78 2.81
N ASN A 47 -6.48 28.64 4.14
CA ASN A 47 -5.29 28.50 4.99
C ASN A 47 -4.79 27.05 5.11
N ILE A 48 -5.53 26.09 4.57
CA ILE A 48 -5.13 24.68 4.54
C ILE A 48 -4.49 24.36 3.18
N ASP A 49 -3.20 24.04 3.19
CA ASP A 49 -2.43 23.76 1.97
C ASP A 49 -2.63 22.34 1.46
N ALA A 50 -2.78 21.36 2.37
CA ALA A 50 -2.80 19.96 2.05
C ALA A 50 -3.86 19.18 2.85
N ILE A 51 -4.36 18.11 2.28
CA ILE A 51 -5.36 17.22 2.88
C ILE A 51 -4.82 15.78 2.90
N LEU A 52 -4.90 15.16 4.08
CA LEU A 52 -4.75 13.71 4.23
C LEU A 52 -6.15 13.07 4.23
N ILE A 53 -6.42 12.21 3.26
CA ILE A 53 -7.65 11.43 3.14
C ILE A 53 -7.36 10.04 3.71
N ALA A 54 -7.98 9.72 4.86
CA ALA A 54 -7.87 8.42 5.54
C ALA A 54 -9.26 7.94 6.00
N THR A 55 -10.27 8.22 5.20
CA THR A 55 -11.67 7.85 5.39
C THR A 55 -11.93 6.40 4.97
N SER A 56 -13.18 5.97 4.91
CA SER A 56 -13.53 4.69 4.29
C SER A 56 -13.27 4.73 2.78
N THR A 57 -12.79 3.60 2.23
CA THR A 57 -12.30 3.49 0.85
C THR A 57 -13.30 3.96 -0.20
N ASP A 58 -14.59 3.69 0.00
CA ASP A 58 -15.68 4.07 -0.90
C ASP A 58 -15.91 5.58 -1.03
N THR A 59 -15.23 6.39 -0.20
CA THR A 59 -15.30 7.86 -0.23
C THR A 59 -14.03 8.52 -0.79
N HIS A 60 -12.94 7.77 -0.99
CA HIS A 60 -11.65 8.31 -1.39
C HIS A 60 -11.72 9.09 -2.70
N SER A 61 -12.31 8.48 -3.75
CA SER A 61 -12.44 9.13 -5.07
C SER A 61 -13.20 10.45 -5.00
N ASP A 62 -14.27 10.54 -4.22
CA ASP A 62 -15.07 11.76 -4.08
C ASP A 62 -14.28 12.87 -3.35
N PHE A 63 -13.57 12.53 -2.29
CA PHE A 63 -12.72 13.49 -1.59
C PHE A 63 -11.52 13.93 -2.42
N ILE A 64 -10.88 13.04 -3.18
CA ILE A 64 -9.81 13.40 -4.12
C ILE A 64 -10.32 14.42 -5.14
N GLU A 65 -11.49 14.20 -5.76
CA GLU A 65 -12.06 15.12 -6.74
C GLU A 65 -12.41 16.48 -6.13
N LYS A 66 -13.07 16.49 -4.97
CA LYS A 66 -13.41 17.73 -4.24
C LYS A 66 -12.16 18.53 -3.87
N ALA A 67 -11.18 17.89 -3.22
CA ALA A 67 -9.96 18.52 -2.78
C ALA A 67 -9.09 19.01 -3.96
N SER A 68 -9.05 18.23 -5.05
CA SER A 68 -8.36 18.61 -6.29
C SER A 68 -9.00 19.85 -6.93
N SER A 69 -10.33 19.95 -6.94
CA SER A 69 -11.06 21.12 -7.45
C SER A 69 -10.81 22.37 -6.62
N ALA A 70 -10.49 22.20 -5.33
CA ALA A 70 -10.08 23.28 -4.42
C ALA A 70 -8.56 23.55 -4.45
N PHE A 71 -7.82 22.96 -5.38
CA PHE A 71 -6.37 23.09 -5.56
C PHE A 71 -5.53 22.67 -4.34
N LYS A 72 -6.04 21.78 -3.49
CA LYS A 72 -5.31 21.25 -2.35
C LYS A 72 -4.28 20.21 -2.79
N ALA A 73 -3.13 20.17 -2.14
CA ALA A 73 -2.26 19.00 -2.21
C ALA A 73 -2.91 17.84 -1.45
N ILE A 74 -2.82 16.62 -1.98
CA ILE A 74 -3.58 15.48 -1.47
C ILE A 74 -2.62 14.30 -1.22
N LEU A 75 -2.66 13.75 0.00
CA LEU A 75 -2.21 12.40 0.30
C LEU A 75 -3.45 11.58 0.63
N CYS A 76 -3.73 10.56 -0.16
CA CYS A 76 -4.88 9.67 0.05
C CYS A 76 -4.41 8.26 0.38
N GLU A 77 -5.00 7.64 1.41
CA GLU A 77 -4.78 6.23 1.71
C GLU A 77 -5.21 5.33 0.56
N LYS A 78 -4.59 4.17 0.49
CA LYS A 78 -4.94 3.11 -0.46
C LYS A 78 -6.21 2.35 -0.01
N PRO A 79 -6.92 1.70 -0.92
CA PRO A 79 -6.94 1.88 -2.38
C PRO A 79 -7.62 3.17 -2.79
N VAL A 80 -7.47 3.57 -4.05
CA VAL A 80 -8.12 4.79 -4.59
C VAL A 80 -9.63 4.70 -4.48
N ASP A 81 -10.19 3.50 -4.73
CA ASP A 81 -11.61 3.17 -4.62
C ASP A 81 -11.78 1.64 -4.51
N LEU A 82 -12.96 1.15 -4.15
CA LEU A 82 -13.30 -0.27 -4.24
C LEU A 82 -13.62 -0.68 -5.69
N SER A 83 -14.08 0.25 -6.51
CA SER A 83 -14.44 0.06 -7.92
C SER A 83 -13.32 0.58 -8.83
N LEU A 84 -12.78 -0.29 -9.68
CA LEU A 84 -11.81 0.12 -10.71
C LEU A 84 -12.38 1.16 -11.68
N VAL A 85 -13.65 1.01 -12.05
CA VAL A 85 -14.34 1.98 -12.93
C VAL A 85 -14.37 3.36 -12.28
N ARG A 86 -14.77 3.44 -11.02
CA ARG A 86 -14.83 4.71 -10.27
C ARG A 86 -13.43 5.33 -10.08
N ALA A 87 -12.41 4.51 -9.79
CA ALA A 87 -11.03 4.97 -9.67
C ALA A 87 -10.50 5.55 -11.00
N LYS A 88 -10.84 4.96 -12.13
CA LYS A 88 -10.49 5.47 -13.48
C LYS A 88 -11.21 6.79 -13.79
N GLU A 89 -12.50 6.89 -13.49
CA GLU A 89 -13.25 8.14 -13.61
C GLU A 89 -12.65 9.26 -12.76
N CYS A 90 -12.23 8.96 -11.52
CA CYS A 90 -11.53 9.90 -10.66
C CYS A 90 -10.20 10.35 -11.30
N LEU A 91 -9.39 9.41 -11.79
CA LEU A 91 -8.13 9.72 -12.48
C LEU A 91 -8.37 10.66 -13.66
N ASP A 92 -9.35 10.37 -14.51
CA ASP A 92 -9.66 11.19 -15.70
C ASP A 92 -10.11 12.61 -15.31
N LYS A 93 -10.94 12.74 -14.28
CA LYS A 93 -11.42 14.04 -13.79
C LYS A 93 -10.30 14.93 -13.26
N VAL A 94 -9.34 14.34 -12.53
CA VAL A 94 -8.24 15.11 -11.92
C VAL A 94 -6.98 15.18 -12.77
N ASN A 95 -6.94 14.50 -13.91
CA ASN A 95 -5.74 14.40 -14.77
C ASN A 95 -5.21 15.77 -15.25
N ALA A 96 -6.07 16.77 -15.40
CA ALA A 96 -5.69 18.14 -15.78
C ALA A 96 -5.26 18.99 -14.56
N ALA A 97 -5.44 18.52 -13.34
CA ALA A 97 -5.08 19.23 -12.13
C ALA A 97 -3.56 19.29 -11.96
N LYS A 98 -3.07 20.44 -11.51
CA LYS A 98 -1.62 20.64 -11.29
C LYS A 98 -1.20 20.44 -9.84
N ASN A 99 -2.16 20.24 -8.93
CA ASN A 99 -1.90 19.98 -7.53
C ASN A 99 -1.34 18.57 -7.32
N PRO A 100 -0.41 18.37 -6.38
CA PRO A 100 0.12 17.06 -6.06
C PRO A 100 -0.97 16.14 -5.50
N ILE A 101 -1.13 14.95 -6.09
CA ILE A 101 -2.01 13.89 -5.57
C ILE A 101 -1.16 12.63 -5.42
N MET A 102 -0.95 12.22 -4.18
CA MET A 102 -0.14 11.06 -3.81
C MET A 102 -1.01 9.99 -3.16
N ILE A 103 -0.76 8.73 -3.49
CA ILE A 103 -1.45 7.57 -2.88
C ILE A 103 -0.56 6.93 -1.82
N GLY A 104 -1.16 6.50 -0.71
CA GLY A 104 -0.50 5.97 0.47
C GLY A 104 0.04 4.55 0.31
N PHE A 105 0.95 4.30 -0.63
CA PHE A 105 1.70 3.06 -0.73
C PHE A 105 3.01 3.18 0.05
N ASN A 106 2.90 3.13 1.36
CA ASN A 106 3.98 3.33 2.32
C ASN A 106 5.16 2.36 2.14
N ARG A 107 4.94 1.15 1.59
CA ARG A 107 6.01 0.14 1.41
C ARG A 107 7.10 0.59 0.45
N ARG A 108 6.83 1.48 -0.53
CA ARG A 108 7.88 2.08 -1.38
C ARG A 108 8.91 2.89 -0.58
N PHE A 109 8.54 3.33 0.62
CA PHE A 109 9.36 4.14 1.53
C PHE A 109 9.99 3.34 2.67
N ASP A 110 9.78 2.02 2.71
CA ASP A 110 10.49 1.14 3.63
C ASP A 110 12.00 1.21 3.34
N PRO A 111 12.87 1.41 4.36
CA PRO A 111 14.30 1.59 4.14
C PRO A 111 14.96 0.43 3.38
N ASN A 112 14.54 -0.82 3.64
CA ASN A 112 15.10 -2.00 2.97
C ASN A 112 14.63 -2.09 1.54
N PHE A 113 13.33 -1.85 1.27
CA PHE A 113 12.77 -1.89 -0.08
C PHE A 113 13.25 -0.72 -0.93
N ALA A 114 13.40 0.47 -0.34
CA ALA A 114 13.98 1.62 -1.02
C ALA A 114 15.47 1.39 -1.36
N GLN A 115 16.25 0.76 -0.46
CA GLN A 115 17.64 0.38 -0.73
C GLN A 115 17.71 -0.69 -1.82
N LEU A 116 16.86 -1.72 -1.77
CA LEU A 116 16.77 -2.75 -2.81
C LEU A 116 16.50 -2.12 -4.17
N LYS A 117 15.51 -1.21 -4.26
CA LYS A 117 15.20 -0.47 -5.49
C LYS A 117 16.39 0.35 -5.99
N LYS A 118 17.11 1.03 -5.09
CA LYS A 118 18.29 1.80 -5.44
C LYS A 118 19.40 0.92 -6.02
N SER A 119 19.65 -0.25 -5.45
CA SER A 119 20.62 -1.23 -5.98
C SER A 119 20.21 -1.71 -7.38
N LEU A 120 18.93 -1.97 -7.60
CA LEU A 120 18.39 -2.30 -8.94
C LEU A 120 18.58 -1.19 -9.95
N ASP A 121 18.31 0.06 -9.57
CA ASP A 121 18.46 1.21 -10.47
C ASP A 121 19.94 1.53 -10.79
N ASN A 122 20.86 1.13 -9.90
CA ASN A 122 22.29 1.16 -10.14
C ASN A 122 22.80 -0.01 -11.03
N GLY A 123 21.95 -0.99 -11.35
CA GLY A 123 22.33 -2.15 -12.18
C GLY A 123 23.14 -3.22 -11.45
N GLU A 124 23.11 -3.25 -10.09
CA GLU A 124 24.01 -4.09 -9.28
C GLU A 124 23.81 -5.61 -9.47
N ILE A 125 22.67 -6.03 -10.01
CA ILE A 125 22.38 -7.45 -10.31
C ILE A 125 22.10 -7.72 -11.80
N GLY A 126 22.46 -6.78 -12.68
CA GLY A 126 22.19 -6.90 -14.11
C GLY A 126 20.70 -6.79 -14.45
N ASN A 127 20.24 -7.59 -15.42
CA ASN A 127 18.84 -7.62 -15.83
C ASN A 127 17.96 -8.29 -14.76
N ARG A 128 16.82 -7.69 -14.46
CA ARG A 128 15.82 -8.28 -13.54
C ARG A 128 15.17 -9.49 -14.22
N GLU A 129 15.05 -10.61 -13.53
CA GLU A 129 14.54 -11.87 -14.10
C GLU A 129 13.33 -12.42 -13.33
N LEU A 130 13.48 -12.62 -12.01
CA LEU A 130 12.45 -13.23 -11.17
C LEU A 130 12.30 -12.47 -9.86
N LEU A 131 11.11 -11.91 -9.61
CA LEU A 131 10.73 -11.27 -8.35
C LEU A 131 9.85 -12.21 -7.53
N THR A 132 10.14 -12.34 -6.25
CA THR A 132 9.25 -12.99 -5.27
C THR A 132 8.93 -12.04 -4.12
N ILE A 133 7.64 -11.83 -3.84
CA ILE A 133 7.15 -11.08 -2.68
C ILE A 133 6.38 -12.03 -1.78
N THR A 134 6.70 -12.03 -0.49
CA THR A 134 5.95 -12.76 0.54
C THR A 134 5.40 -11.76 1.54
N SER A 135 4.08 -11.80 1.77
CA SER A 135 3.39 -10.94 2.75
C SER A 135 2.40 -11.78 3.53
N PHE A 136 2.70 -12.06 4.79
CA PHE A 136 1.84 -12.83 5.68
C PHE A 136 1.51 -12.02 6.92
N ASP A 137 0.22 -11.80 7.17
CA ASP A 137 -0.26 -11.16 8.40
C ASP A 137 -0.21 -12.15 9.57
N PRO A 138 0.01 -11.70 10.81
CA PRO A 138 0.05 -12.59 11.97
C PRO A 138 -1.31 -13.22 12.29
N ALA A 139 -2.41 -12.55 11.98
CA ALA A 139 -3.78 -13.01 12.19
C ALA A 139 -4.76 -12.35 11.20
N PRO A 140 -5.89 -13.02 10.86
CA PRO A 140 -6.90 -12.44 10.00
C PRO A 140 -7.64 -11.29 10.70
N PRO A 141 -8.15 -10.30 9.94
CA PRO A 141 -9.00 -9.26 10.48
C PRO A 141 -10.39 -9.82 10.82
N PRO A 142 -11.20 -9.08 11.61
CA PRO A 142 -12.59 -9.47 11.87
C PRO A 142 -13.41 -9.65 10.59
N ILE A 143 -14.36 -10.59 10.59
CA ILE A 143 -15.22 -10.87 9.42
C ILE A 143 -16.04 -9.65 8.96
N SER A 144 -16.42 -8.76 9.89
CA SER A 144 -17.06 -7.49 9.54
C SER A 144 -16.20 -6.63 8.61
N TYR A 145 -14.90 -6.59 8.88
CA TYR A 145 -13.93 -5.87 8.03
C TYR A 145 -13.74 -6.58 6.69
N VAL A 146 -13.61 -7.92 6.65
CA VAL A 146 -13.49 -8.68 5.40
C VAL A 146 -14.60 -8.33 4.41
N LYS A 147 -15.85 -8.21 4.90
CA LYS A 147 -17.02 -7.89 4.06
C LYS A 147 -17.00 -6.51 3.43
N THR A 148 -16.25 -5.57 3.98
CA THR A 148 -16.21 -4.16 3.54
C THR A 148 -14.89 -3.73 2.93
N SER A 149 -13.81 -4.47 3.18
CA SER A 149 -12.44 -4.11 2.74
C SER A 149 -12.18 -4.32 1.24
N GLY A 150 -13.05 -5.05 0.54
CA GLY A 150 -12.84 -5.46 -0.85
C GLY A 150 -12.07 -6.77 -1.02
N GLY A 151 -11.76 -7.48 0.08
CA GLY A 151 -11.11 -8.79 0.10
C GLY A 151 -9.59 -8.75 0.01
N LEU A 152 -8.97 -9.94 0.06
CA LEU A 152 -7.50 -10.10 0.13
C LEU A 152 -6.77 -9.32 -0.96
N TYR A 153 -7.22 -9.40 -2.20
CA TYR A 153 -6.53 -8.79 -3.35
C TYR A 153 -6.56 -7.25 -3.33
N ARG A 154 -7.69 -6.62 -2.91
CA ARG A 154 -7.84 -5.17 -2.87
C ARG A 154 -7.37 -4.54 -1.57
N ASP A 155 -7.39 -5.28 -0.47
CA ASP A 155 -7.01 -4.76 0.84
C ASP A 155 -5.53 -5.01 1.18
N MET A 156 -5.08 -6.28 1.07
CA MET A 156 -3.75 -6.70 1.49
C MET A 156 -2.78 -6.74 0.30
N MET A 157 -3.10 -7.52 -0.74
CA MET A 157 -2.18 -7.76 -1.86
C MET A 157 -1.97 -6.53 -2.75
N ILE A 158 -2.83 -5.52 -2.67
CA ILE A 158 -2.69 -4.28 -3.43
C ILE A 158 -1.35 -3.58 -3.15
N HIS A 159 -0.84 -3.67 -1.93
CA HIS A 159 0.50 -3.19 -1.57
C HIS A 159 1.61 -3.93 -2.33
N ASP A 160 1.44 -5.24 -2.51
CA ASP A 160 2.42 -6.07 -3.20
C ASP A 160 2.34 -5.89 -4.71
N PHE A 161 1.15 -5.61 -5.26
CA PHE A 161 0.99 -5.22 -6.66
C PHE A 161 1.70 -3.90 -6.96
N ASP A 162 1.49 -2.88 -6.13
CA ASP A 162 2.20 -1.61 -6.24
C ASP A 162 3.71 -1.80 -6.12
N LEU A 163 4.14 -2.57 -5.12
CA LEU A 163 5.55 -2.83 -4.86
C LEU A 163 6.20 -3.62 -6.01
N SER A 164 5.49 -4.57 -6.63
CA SER A 164 5.99 -5.29 -7.80
C SER A 164 6.22 -4.36 -8.98
N ASN A 165 5.29 -3.42 -9.26
CA ASN A 165 5.45 -2.43 -10.32
C ASN A 165 6.63 -1.49 -10.03
N PHE A 166 6.80 -1.06 -8.77
CA PHE A 166 7.90 -0.22 -8.34
C PHE A 166 9.26 -0.91 -8.52
N ILE A 167 9.37 -2.19 -8.13
CA ILE A 167 10.62 -2.97 -8.22
C ILE A 167 10.91 -3.37 -9.66
N MET A 168 9.94 -3.88 -10.40
CA MET A 168 10.12 -4.30 -11.79
C MET A 168 10.28 -3.12 -12.75
N GLY A 169 9.74 -1.95 -12.40
CA GLY A 169 9.81 -0.73 -13.19
C GLY A 169 8.82 -0.66 -14.35
N GLU A 170 7.91 -1.63 -14.45
CA GLU A 170 6.87 -1.74 -15.47
C GLU A 170 5.68 -2.56 -14.98
N LEU A 171 4.58 -2.50 -15.73
CA LEU A 171 3.39 -3.31 -15.44
C LEU A 171 3.50 -4.69 -16.11
N PRO A 172 2.97 -5.76 -15.48
CA PRO A 172 2.88 -7.06 -16.13
C PRO A 172 1.88 -7.03 -17.29
N ILE A 173 2.10 -7.88 -18.29
CA ILE A 173 1.15 -8.06 -19.41
C ILE A 173 -0.03 -8.92 -19.00
N SER A 174 0.19 -9.89 -18.10
CA SER A 174 -0.86 -10.78 -17.61
C SER A 174 -0.55 -11.29 -16.22
N LEU A 175 -1.58 -11.74 -15.53
CA LEU A 175 -1.45 -12.43 -14.25
C LEU A 175 -2.42 -13.59 -14.09
N SER A 176 -2.04 -14.55 -13.23
CA SER A 176 -2.86 -15.70 -12.80
C SER A 176 -2.87 -15.77 -11.29
N ALA A 177 -4.02 -16.03 -10.69
CA ALA A 177 -4.23 -16.11 -9.26
C ALA A 177 -4.88 -17.42 -8.84
N VAL A 178 -4.41 -17.97 -7.73
CA VAL A 178 -5.02 -19.08 -7.01
C VAL A 178 -5.11 -18.73 -5.55
N GLY A 179 -6.29 -18.85 -4.93
CA GLY A 179 -6.50 -18.55 -3.52
C GLY A 179 -7.58 -19.43 -2.91
N HIS A 180 -7.47 -19.65 -1.60
CA HIS A 180 -8.42 -20.44 -0.80
C HIS A 180 -8.54 -19.87 0.61
N SER A 181 -9.59 -20.29 1.32
CA SER A 181 -9.78 -19.99 2.76
C SER A 181 -9.20 -21.15 3.57
N LEU A 182 -7.90 -21.06 3.88
CA LEU A 182 -7.14 -22.07 4.62
C LEU A 182 -6.97 -21.71 6.10
N VAL A 183 -7.16 -20.44 6.45
CA VAL A 183 -6.96 -19.89 7.80
C VAL A 183 -8.27 -19.89 8.59
N ASP A 184 -9.33 -19.31 8.01
CA ASP A 184 -10.65 -19.23 8.61
C ASP A 184 -11.75 -19.52 7.56
N PRO A 185 -12.52 -20.61 7.70
CA PRO A 185 -13.63 -20.93 6.81
C PRO A 185 -14.69 -19.82 6.70
N ALA A 186 -14.83 -18.97 7.73
CA ALA A 186 -15.79 -17.86 7.71
C ALA A 186 -15.43 -16.80 6.67
N ILE A 187 -14.15 -16.65 6.31
CA ILE A 187 -13.68 -15.79 5.22
C ILE A 187 -14.23 -16.31 3.89
N GLY A 188 -14.15 -17.64 3.65
CA GLY A 188 -14.75 -18.26 2.46
C GLY A 188 -16.26 -18.10 2.38
N VAL A 189 -16.96 -18.24 3.51
CA VAL A 189 -18.41 -17.97 3.59
C VAL A 189 -18.73 -16.50 3.28
N ALA A 190 -17.82 -15.57 3.61
CA ALA A 190 -17.95 -14.16 3.27
C ALA A 190 -17.63 -13.85 1.79
N GLY A 191 -17.21 -14.85 1.00
CA GLY A 191 -16.91 -14.71 -0.42
C GLY A 191 -15.48 -14.25 -0.73
N ASP A 192 -14.55 -14.35 0.24
CA ASP A 192 -13.15 -13.97 0.09
C ASP A 192 -12.20 -15.17 0.29
N VAL A 193 -10.92 -14.96 0.06
CA VAL A 193 -9.83 -15.89 0.34
C VAL A 193 -8.91 -15.31 1.40
N ASP A 194 -8.20 -16.16 2.13
CA ASP A 194 -7.23 -15.73 3.14
C ASP A 194 -5.79 -16.12 2.82
N THR A 195 -5.61 -16.95 1.83
CA THR A 195 -4.31 -17.42 1.34
C THR A 195 -4.33 -17.45 -0.18
N ALA A 196 -3.39 -16.76 -0.81
CA ALA A 196 -3.34 -16.66 -2.27
C ALA A 196 -1.91 -16.59 -2.80
N VAL A 197 -1.74 -17.08 -4.04
CA VAL A 197 -0.54 -16.92 -4.85
C VAL A 197 -0.94 -16.29 -6.18
N VAL A 198 -0.19 -15.26 -6.59
CA VAL A 198 -0.34 -14.62 -7.89
C VAL A 198 0.97 -14.73 -8.65
N THR A 199 0.92 -15.17 -9.90
CA THR A 199 2.03 -15.15 -10.84
C THR A 199 1.78 -14.09 -11.90
N MET A 200 2.82 -13.34 -12.28
CA MET A 200 2.75 -12.26 -13.25
C MET A 200 3.81 -12.45 -14.33
N SER A 201 3.44 -12.21 -15.58
CA SER A 201 4.35 -12.28 -16.73
C SER A 201 4.53 -10.91 -17.35
N TYR A 202 5.75 -10.58 -17.75
CA TYR A 202 6.14 -9.32 -18.37
C TYR A 202 6.47 -9.50 -19.84
N ALA A 203 6.49 -8.41 -20.61
CA ALA A 203 6.64 -8.45 -22.06
C ALA A 203 7.99 -9.04 -22.52
N ASP A 204 9.04 -8.85 -21.74
CA ASP A 204 10.40 -9.35 -22.01
C ASP A 204 10.71 -10.71 -21.37
N GLY A 205 9.68 -11.39 -20.84
CA GLY A 205 9.80 -12.73 -20.26
C GLY A 205 10.10 -12.76 -18.75
N LYS A 206 10.27 -11.61 -18.09
CA LYS A 206 10.40 -11.54 -16.64
C LYS A 206 9.17 -12.13 -15.94
N ILE A 207 9.36 -12.63 -14.74
CA ILE A 207 8.30 -13.24 -13.94
C ILE A 207 8.29 -12.61 -12.55
N ALA A 208 7.10 -12.43 -11.98
CA ALA A 208 6.95 -12.13 -10.56
C ALA A 208 5.94 -13.05 -9.88
N VAL A 209 6.18 -13.35 -8.60
CA VAL A 209 5.32 -14.18 -7.76
C VAL A 209 5.02 -13.44 -6.46
N ILE A 210 3.75 -13.32 -6.13
CA ILE A 210 3.30 -12.79 -4.84
C ILE A 210 2.63 -13.92 -4.05
N LYS A 211 2.97 -14.03 -2.77
CA LYS A 211 2.37 -14.98 -1.83
C LYS A 211 1.80 -14.21 -0.65
N ASN A 212 0.49 -14.32 -0.43
CA ASN A 212 -0.18 -13.71 0.73
C ASN A 212 -0.86 -14.78 1.59
N SER A 213 -0.86 -14.56 2.90
CA SER A 213 -1.68 -15.29 3.85
C SER A 213 -2.07 -14.38 5.03
N ARG A 214 -3.30 -14.54 5.51
CA ARG A 214 -3.76 -13.82 6.72
C ARG A 214 -3.39 -14.57 8.01
N ARG A 215 -2.36 -15.43 7.96
CA ARG A 215 -1.80 -16.08 9.16
C ARG A 215 -0.33 -16.44 9.00
N ALA A 216 0.50 -15.81 9.85
CA ALA A 216 1.87 -16.21 10.12
C ALA A 216 2.03 -16.35 11.65
N ALA A 217 1.98 -17.59 12.15
CA ALA A 217 2.02 -17.86 13.60
C ALA A 217 3.28 -17.33 14.31
N TYR A 218 4.33 -17.00 13.53
CA TYR A 218 5.63 -16.54 14.02
C TYR A 218 5.79 -15.00 14.00
N GLY A 219 4.81 -14.24 13.52
CA GLY A 219 4.85 -12.78 13.43
C GLY A 219 4.55 -12.27 12.03
N TYR A 220 4.65 -10.94 11.83
CA TYR A 220 4.43 -10.32 10.53
C TYR A 220 5.57 -10.67 9.56
N ASP A 221 5.27 -11.30 8.45
CA ASP A 221 6.27 -11.76 7.46
C ASP A 221 6.16 -10.93 6.17
N GLN A 222 7.18 -10.12 5.90
CA GLN A 222 7.25 -9.26 4.73
C GLN A 222 8.64 -9.32 4.11
N ARG A 223 8.78 -10.09 3.04
CA ARG A 223 10.08 -10.34 2.38
C ARG A 223 10.00 -10.13 0.89
N ILE A 224 11.12 -9.67 0.33
CA ILE A 224 11.31 -9.51 -1.11
C ILE A 224 12.62 -10.17 -1.52
N GLU A 225 12.56 -10.93 -2.61
CA GLU A 225 13.71 -11.50 -3.27
C GLU A 225 13.62 -11.18 -4.76
N ILE A 226 14.71 -10.72 -5.37
CA ILE A 226 14.80 -10.51 -6.80
C ILE A 226 16.10 -11.08 -7.35
N LEU A 227 15.97 -12.05 -8.25
CA LEU A 227 17.06 -12.62 -9.03
C LEU A 227 17.26 -11.77 -10.28
N GLY A 228 18.50 -11.45 -10.57
CA GLY A 228 18.94 -10.85 -11.83
C GLY A 228 20.05 -11.66 -12.48
N SER A 229 20.44 -11.26 -13.70
CA SER A 229 21.43 -11.99 -14.50
C SER A 229 22.84 -12.04 -13.89
N GLU A 230 23.15 -11.16 -12.91
CA GLU A 230 24.47 -11.03 -12.29
C GLU A 230 24.44 -11.18 -10.77
N GLY A 231 23.28 -11.38 -10.16
CA GLY A 231 23.18 -11.50 -8.72
C GLY A 231 21.75 -11.60 -8.18
N LEU A 232 21.65 -11.60 -6.87
CA LEU A 232 20.40 -11.71 -6.11
C LEU A 232 20.36 -10.60 -5.05
N LEU A 233 19.22 -9.91 -4.90
CA LEU A 233 18.93 -9.03 -3.79
C LEU A 233 17.80 -9.61 -2.95
N GLN A 234 17.96 -9.55 -1.63
CA GLN A 234 16.98 -10.02 -0.67
C GLN A 234 16.75 -8.97 0.42
N ALA A 235 15.50 -8.73 0.76
CA ALA A 235 15.08 -7.98 1.93
C ALA A 235 14.31 -8.93 2.85
N GLU A 236 14.93 -9.27 3.97
CA GLU A 236 14.40 -10.21 4.97
C GLU A 236 13.56 -9.48 6.02
N ASN A 237 12.87 -10.26 6.86
CA ASN A 237 12.06 -9.73 7.96
C ASN A 237 12.91 -8.95 8.97
N ILE A 238 12.34 -7.85 9.47
CA ILE A 238 12.90 -7.13 10.62
C ILE A 238 12.50 -7.90 11.89
N LEU A 239 13.52 -8.32 12.64
CA LEU A 239 13.34 -9.03 13.90
C LEU A 239 13.20 -8.04 15.08
N GLU A 240 12.56 -8.47 16.18
CA GLU A 240 12.45 -7.67 17.41
C GLU A 240 13.83 -7.21 17.92
N ASN A 241 14.86 -8.04 17.75
CA ASN A 241 16.26 -7.70 17.99
C ASN A 241 17.18 -8.67 17.22
N SER A 242 18.47 -8.35 17.14
CA SER A 242 19.49 -9.13 16.42
C SER A 242 20.23 -10.18 17.28
N VAL A 243 19.77 -10.46 18.49
CA VAL A 243 20.45 -11.40 19.40
C VAL A 243 20.20 -12.83 18.97
N LEU A 244 21.29 -13.57 18.69
CA LEU A 244 21.29 -15.00 18.48
C LEU A 244 21.74 -15.71 19.76
N LYS A 245 21.01 -16.74 20.17
CA LYS A 245 21.36 -17.62 21.29
C LYS A 245 21.82 -18.94 20.71
N SER A 246 23.13 -19.21 20.78
CA SER A 246 23.69 -20.46 20.25
C SER A 246 23.94 -21.42 21.41
N TYR A 247 23.39 -22.62 21.31
CA TYR A 247 23.61 -23.75 22.21
C TYR A 247 24.27 -24.87 21.41
N TYR A 248 24.56 -25.99 22.08
CA TYR A 248 25.23 -27.13 21.47
C TYR A 248 24.42 -27.72 20.25
N ASP A 249 23.12 -27.74 20.39
CA ASP A 249 22.20 -28.42 19.46
C ASP A 249 21.24 -27.48 18.74
N VAL A 250 21.19 -26.19 19.06
CA VAL A 250 20.25 -25.26 18.51
C VAL A 250 20.77 -23.81 18.48
N VAL A 251 20.36 -23.07 17.44
CA VAL A 251 20.49 -21.61 17.37
C VAL A 251 19.10 -21.00 17.40
N ILE A 252 18.84 -20.10 18.33
CA ILE A 252 17.57 -19.40 18.49
C ILE A 252 17.78 -17.94 18.14
N SER A 253 16.94 -17.41 17.25
CA SER A 253 16.84 -15.97 16.94
C SER A 253 15.56 -15.38 17.53
N SER A 254 15.49 -14.06 17.58
CA SER A 254 14.23 -13.35 17.82
C SER A 254 13.25 -13.59 16.67
N LYS A 255 11.97 -13.53 16.98
CA LYS A 255 10.91 -13.58 15.98
C LYS A 255 10.79 -12.24 15.22
N PRO A 256 10.13 -12.20 14.05
CA PRO A 256 9.74 -10.97 13.39
C PRO A 256 8.87 -10.08 14.27
N ILE A 257 8.90 -8.77 14.02
CA ILE A 257 8.00 -7.79 14.65
C ILE A 257 6.56 -8.23 14.39
N TYR A 258 5.73 -8.21 15.44
CA TYR A 258 4.38 -8.78 15.36
C TYR A 258 3.37 -7.84 14.69
N PHE A 259 3.52 -6.51 14.87
CA PHE A 259 2.49 -5.55 14.47
C PHE A 259 2.99 -4.60 13.38
N PHE A 260 2.21 -4.47 12.31
CA PHE A 260 2.59 -3.70 11.12
C PHE A 260 2.87 -2.21 11.40
N LEU A 261 2.17 -1.60 12.38
CA LEU A 261 2.43 -0.20 12.73
C LEU A 261 3.84 -0.01 13.29
N GLU A 262 4.34 -0.95 14.11
CA GLU A 262 5.71 -0.89 14.63
C GLU A 262 6.72 -1.09 13.49
N LEU A 263 6.43 -2.02 12.57
CA LEU A 263 7.28 -2.30 11.41
C LEU A 263 7.40 -1.07 10.49
N TYR A 264 6.29 -0.39 10.20
CA TYR A 264 6.22 0.63 9.16
C TYR A 264 6.26 2.09 9.67
N ILE A 265 6.52 2.36 10.95
CA ILE A 265 6.66 3.74 11.46
C ILE A 265 7.66 4.55 10.62
N GLY A 266 8.80 3.96 10.27
CA GLY A 266 9.83 4.60 9.43
C GLY A 266 9.32 4.90 8.03
N SER A 267 8.60 3.95 7.44
CA SER A 267 8.02 4.08 6.08
C SER A 267 6.97 5.18 6.01
N PHE A 268 6.05 5.25 6.98
CA PHE A 268 5.04 6.32 7.04
C PHE A 268 5.66 7.71 7.21
N LYS A 269 6.73 7.83 8.01
CA LYS A 269 7.46 9.11 8.13
C LYS A 269 8.13 9.50 6.83
N ALA A 270 8.83 8.57 6.19
CA ALA A 270 9.50 8.82 4.92
C ALA A 270 8.50 9.12 3.78
N GLU A 271 7.33 8.50 3.78
CA GLU A 271 6.23 8.80 2.87
C GLU A 271 5.72 10.23 3.05
N TRP A 272 5.47 10.65 4.30
CA TRP A 272 5.07 12.03 4.61
C TRP A 272 6.13 13.04 4.20
N ASP A 273 7.41 12.78 4.51
CA ASP A 273 8.55 13.61 4.09
C ASP A 273 8.59 13.78 2.56
N ALA A 274 8.40 12.69 1.82
CA ALA A 274 8.40 12.70 0.36
C ALA A 274 7.21 13.51 -0.21
N PHE A 275 6.02 13.38 0.39
CA PHE A 275 4.86 14.19 0.04
C PHE A 275 5.12 15.68 0.27
N LEU A 276 5.55 16.07 1.47
CA LEU A 276 5.86 17.47 1.78
C LEU A 276 6.93 18.06 0.87
N LYS A 277 7.97 17.27 0.57
CA LYS A 277 9.03 17.66 -0.36
C LYS A 277 8.49 17.91 -1.77
N SER A 278 7.56 17.10 -2.24
CA SER A 278 6.90 17.28 -3.55
C SER A 278 6.05 18.54 -3.56
N VAL A 279 5.26 18.78 -2.52
CA VAL A 279 4.41 19.98 -2.38
C VAL A 279 5.24 21.26 -2.38
N ARG A 280 6.26 21.33 -1.52
CA ARG A 280 7.10 22.54 -1.36
C ARG A 280 7.95 22.87 -2.57
N ASN A 281 8.47 21.86 -3.25
CA ASN A 281 9.36 22.06 -4.39
C ASN A 281 8.62 22.03 -5.73
N HIS A 282 7.29 21.93 -5.72
CA HIS A 282 6.47 21.77 -6.93
C HIS A 282 6.97 20.65 -7.83
N LYS A 283 7.36 19.50 -7.22
CA LYS A 283 7.85 18.32 -7.94
C LYS A 283 6.76 17.26 -8.03
N PRO A 284 6.84 16.36 -9.03
CA PRO A 284 5.97 15.20 -9.09
C PRO A 284 6.04 14.37 -7.79
N VAL A 285 4.90 13.82 -7.38
CA VAL A 285 4.84 12.90 -6.25
C VAL A 285 5.42 11.53 -6.65
N PRO A 286 6.07 10.82 -5.73
CA PRO A 286 6.70 9.52 -6.03
C PRO A 286 5.70 8.37 -6.22
N VAL A 287 4.47 8.53 -5.73
CA VAL A 287 3.38 7.56 -5.88
C VAL A 287 2.16 8.30 -6.42
N THR A 288 1.86 8.10 -7.68
CA THR A 288 0.80 8.85 -8.38
C THR A 288 -0.57 8.17 -8.23
N LEU A 289 -1.64 8.92 -8.53
CA LEU A 289 -2.98 8.35 -8.66
C LEU A 289 -3.04 7.25 -9.73
N LYS A 290 -2.24 7.38 -10.81
CA LYS A 290 -2.12 6.35 -11.84
C LYS A 290 -1.52 5.05 -11.30
N ASP A 291 -0.52 5.13 -10.40
CA ASP A 291 0.01 3.94 -9.71
C ASP A 291 -1.08 3.25 -8.88
N GLY A 292 -1.91 4.04 -8.18
CA GLY A 292 -3.06 3.54 -7.42
C GLY A 292 -4.07 2.80 -8.28
N VAL A 293 -4.44 3.38 -9.43
CA VAL A 293 -5.35 2.75 -10.41
C VAL A 293 -4.73 1.47 -10.99
N ALA A 294 -3.45 1.47 -11.30
CA ALA A 294 -2.76 0.29 -11.83
C ALA A 294 -2.74 -0.87 -10.81
N ALA A 295 -2.43 -0.59 -9.54
CA ALA A 295 -2.47 -1.60 -8.48
C ALA A 295 -3.89 -2.16 -8.27
N LEU A 296 -4.92 -1.31 -8.35
CA LEU A 296 -6.32 -1.73 -8.27
C LEU A 296 -6.74 -2.57 -9.49
N ALA A 297 -6.26 -2.25 -10.69
CA ALA A 297 -6.50 -3.06 -11.90
C ALA A 297 -5.88 -4.46 -11.76
N MET A 298 -4.70 -4.59 -11.14
CA MET A 298 -4.09 -5.89 -10.85
C MET A 298 -4.89 -6.67 -9.80
N ALA A 299 -5.44 -6.01 -8.78
CA ALA A 299 -6.32 -6.64 -7.80
C ALA A 299 -7.62 -7.15 -8.45
N GLU A 300 -8.20 -6.38 -9.37
CA GLU A 300 -9.35 -6.81 -10.18
C GLU A 300 -9.00 -8.00 -11.06
N ALA A 301 -7.87 -7.95 -11.78
CA ALA A 301 -7.38 -9.06 -12.59
C ALA A 301 -7.17 -10.34 -11.77
N ALA A 302 -6.60 -10.23 -10.56
CA ALA A 302 -6.41 -11.37 -9.65
C ALA A 302 -7.76 -11.95 -9.20
N THR A 303 -8.73 -11.11 -8.88
CA THR A 303 -10.11 -11.54 -8.56
C THR A 303 -10.75 -12.29 -9.73
N GLN A 304 -10.64 -11.75 -10.95
CA GLN A 304 -11.17 -12.39 -12.15
C GLN A 304 -10.46 -13.71 -12.47
N SER A 305 -9.13 -13.76 -12.30
CA SER A 305 -8.34 -14.97 -12.50
C SER A 305 -8.72 -16.05 -11.51
N GLN A 306 -8.85 -15.72 -10.22
CA GLN A 306 -9.32 -16.62 -9.17
C GLN A 306 -10.69 -17.22 -9.50
N ASN A 307 -11.63 -16.41 -9.96
CA ASN A 307 -13.00 -16.84 -10.25
C ASN A 307 -13.12 -17.67 -11.53
N THR A 308 -12.26 -17.44 -12.52
CA THR A 308 -12.35 -18.08 -13.84
C THR A 308 -11.33 -19.19 -14.05
N GLY A 309 -10.27 -19.27 -13.23
CA GLY A 309 -9.12 -20.15 -13.43
C GLY A 309 -8.27 -19.80 -14.65
N LYS A 310 -8.44 -18.61 -15.23
CA LYS A 310 -7.73 -18.16 -16.44
C LYS A 310 -6.72 -17.08 -16.11
N SER A 311 -5.67 -16.98 -16.94
CA SER A 311 -4.78 -15.81 -16.95
C SER A 311 -5.52 -14.60 -17.52
N ILE A 312 -5.39 -13.44 -16.88
CA ILE A 312 -6.05 -12.19 -17.28
C ILE A 312 -5.02 -11.23 -17.87
N GLN A 313 -5.34 -10.66 -19.04
CA GLN A 313 -4.51 -9.65 -19.70
C GLN A 313 -4.76 -8.28 -19.06
N LEU A 314 -3.74 -7.66 -18.50
CA LEU A 314 -3.90 -6.40 -17.74
C LEU A 314 -4.35 -5.24 -18.62
N LYS A 315 -3.97 -5.21 -19.90
CA LYS A 315 -4.39 -4.18 -20.88
C LYS A 315 -5.92 -4.10 -21.08
N GLU A 316 -6.66 -5.16 -20.73
CA GLU A 316 -8.12 -5.19 -20.86
C GLU A 316 -8.80 -4.45 -19.70
N LEU A 317 -8.06 -4.18 -18.63
CA LEU A 317 -8.52 -3.50 -17.43
C LEU A 317 -7.97 -2.07 -17.29
N LEU A 318 -6.89 -1.74 -17.96
CA LEU A 318 -6.29 -0.39 -17.98
C LEU A 318 -6.79 0.42 -19.17
#